data_9eb69ec8778dfac6cb24eb0cee67d555
#
_entry.id   9eb69ec8778dfac6cb24eb0cee67d555
#
_cell.length_a   1.000
_cell.length_b   1.000
_cell.length_c   1.000
_cell.angle_alpha   90.00
_cell.angle_beta   90.00
_cell.angle_gamma   90.00
#
_symmetry.space_group_name_H-M   'P 1'
#
loop_
_entity.id
_entity.type
_entity.pdbx_description
1 polymer ?
#
loop_
_entity_poly.entity_id
_entity_poly.type
_entity_poly.pdbx_seq_one_letter_code
_entity_poly.pdbx_strand_id
1 'polypeptide(L)'
;MTVLSGQLVVGWSNDLLDLHQDQRANRTDKPLASGLITSAVLYRFLWSDLVVVIVLSLLGPMGIKGGALHLLAVGSGFSYNLYFKRTKLSWLPYTFSFGALPAVIILADNRTPPPWIVASGMMLGIAAHFANVVKDIESDSLLGIRGLPQIMGDRACRIVAVLALLIASGLMAHQLHGSIIWLACLIASIIVIFGPKIFVFPVLMLLAITDVILLLQAIKSY
;
A
#
# COMPACT_ATOMS: atom_id res chain seq x y z
N MET A 1 0.13 16.67 4.90
CA MET A 1 -1.35 16.75 4.89
C MET A 1 -1.92 16.14 3.62
N THR A 2 -1.48 16.53 2.41
CA THR A 2 -2.03 16.08 1.12
C THR A 2 -2.13 14.56 0.98
N VAL A 3 -1.03 13.82 1.26
CA VAL A 3 -1.03 12.34 1.20
C VAL A 3 -2.00 11.73 2.23
N LEU A 4 -2.10 12.30 3.44
CA LEU A 4 -3.02 11.82 4.46
C LEU A 4 -4.48 11.95 3.99
N SER A 5 -4.87 13.11 3.45
CA SER A 5 -6.20 13.29 2.84
C SER A 5 -6.46 12.26 1.75
N GLY A 6 -5.50 12.01 0.86
CA GLY A 6 -5.62 10.95 -0.16
C GLY A 6 -5.87 9.56 0.45
N GLN A 7 -5.19 9.23 1.55
CA GLN A 7 -5.41 7.96 2.25
C GLN A 7 -6.80 7.88 2.92
N LEU A 8 -7.31 9.00 3.46
CA LEU A 8 -8.67 9.07 4.01
C LEU A 8 -9.72 8.82 2.93
N VAL A 9 -9.58 9.43 1.75
CA VAL A 9 -10.48 9.18 0.61
C VAL A 9 -10.49 7.69 0.24
N VAL A 10 -9.32 7.06 0.12
CA VAL A 10 -9.22 5.63 -0.21
C VAL A 10 -9.81 4.77 0.91
N GLY A 11 -9.50 5.05 2.19
CA GLY A 11 -10.00 4.30 3.33
C GLY A 11 -11.51 4.40 3.49
N TRP A 12 -12.07 5.61 3.47
CA TRP A 12 -13.52 5.82 3.61
C TRP A 12 -14.30 5.26 2.43
N SER A 13 -13.75 5.32 1.20
CA SER A 13 -14.35 4.65 0.05
C SER A 13 -14.39 3.13 0.23
N ASN A 14 -13.35 2.53 0.81
CA ASN A 14 -13.34 1.10 1.13
C ASN A 14 -14.44 0.75 2.14
N ASP A 15 -14.55 1.51 3.23
CA ASP A 15 -15.55 1.25 4.27
C ASP A 15 -16.99 1.37 3.74
N LEU A 16 -17.24 2.34 2.85
CA LEU A 16 -18.56 2.49 2.21
C LEU A 16 -18.87 1.35 1.25
N LEU A 17 -17.90 0.92 0.44
CA LEU A 17 -18.09 -0.15 -0.54
C LEU A 17 -18.20 -1.54 0.12
N ASP A 18 -17.47 -1.76 1.21
CA ASP A 18 -17.45 -3.04 1.92
C ASP A 18 -18.50 -3.13 3.04
N LEU A 19 -19.32 -2.08 3.31
CA LEU A 19 -20.23 -2.00 4.45
C LEU A 19 -21.05 -3.27 4.69
N HIS A 20 -21.71 -3.80 3.67
CA HIS A 20 -22.54 -5.00 3.81
C HIS A 20 -21.70 -6.26 4.12
N GLN A 21 -20.49 -6.34 3.61
CA GLN A 21 -19.57 -7.46 3.89
C GLN A 21 -19.04 -7.36 5.32
N ASP A 22 -18.63 -6.16 5.74
CA ASP A 22 -18.13 -5.89 7.08
C ASP A 22 -19.21 -6.15 8.15
N GLN A 23 -20.45 -5.77 7.90
CA GLN A 23 -21.59 -6.09 8.79
C GLN A 23 -21.84 -7.60 8.90
N ARG A 24 -21.80 -8.34 7.78
CA ARG A 24 -21.95 -9.81 7.79
C ARG A 24 -20.80 -10.51 8.51
N ALA A 25 -19.60 -9.93 8.45
CA ALA A 25 -18.41 -10.44 9.13
C ALA A 25 -18.28 -9.96 10.59
N ASN A 26 -19.28 -9.24 11.13
CA ASN A 26 -19.30 -8.67 12.48
C ASN A 26 -18.03 -7.83 12.80
N ARG A 27 -17.57 -7.00 11.85
CA ARG A 27 -16.41 -6.13 12.00
C ARG A 27 -16.71 -4.97 12.93
N THR A 28 -16.71 -5.24 14.24
CA THR A 28 -16.96 -4.23 15.29
C THR A 28 -15.84 -3.20 15.43
N ASP A 29 -14.66 -3.50 14.89
CA ASP A 29 -13.50 -2.62 14.81
C ASP A 29 -13.69 -1.47 13.81
N LYS A 30 -14.66 -1.57 12.89
CA LYS A 30 -14.96 -0.54 11.89
C LYS A 30 -16.15 0.33 12.35
N PRO A 31 -15.97 1.68 12.51
CA PRO A 31 -17.01 2.57 12.99
C PRO A 31 -18.28 2.58 12.14
N LEU A 32 -18.18 2.42 10.82
CA LEU A 32 -19.32 2.36 9.92
C LEU A 32 -20.10 1.02 10.06
N ALA A 33 -19.38 -0.09 10.10
CA ALA A 33 -19.99 -1.42 10.22
C ALA A 33 -20.64 -1.64 11.60
N SER A 34 -20.04 -1.08 12.67
CA SER A 34 -20.57 -1.11 14.04
C SER A 34 -21.74 -0.15 14.28
N GLY A 35 -22.03 0.75 13.32
CA GLY A 35 -23.12 1.74 13.45
C GLY A 35 -22.77 2.98 14.27
N LEU A 36 -21.50 3.15 14.71
CA LEU A 36 -21.04 4.35 15.41
C LEU A 36 -21.16 5.62 14.56
N ILE A 37 -21.01 5.48 13.23
CA ILE A 37 -21.24 6.54 12.26
C ILE A 37 -22.20 6.05 11.17
N THR A 38 -22.96 6.98 10.57
CA THR A 38 -23.86 6.65 9.46
C THR A 38 -23.16 6.82 8.11
N SER A 39 -23.63 6.09 7.09
CA SER A 39 -23.13 6.24 5.72
C SER A 39 -23.28 7.68 5.20
N ALA A 40 -24.37 8.38 5.57
CA ALA A 40 -24.60 9.77 5.17
C ALA A 40 -23.51 10.71 5.71
N VAL A 41 -23.08 10.50 6.95
CA VAL A 41 -21.98 11.27 7.56
C VAL A 41 -20.66 10.95 6.83
N LEU A 42 -20.37 9.67 6.60
CA LEU A 42 -19.12 9.27 5.93
C LEU A 42 -19.07 9.77 4.48
N TYR A 43 -20.19 9.75 3.74
CA TYR A 43 -20.27 10.35 2.39
C TYR A 43 -19.97 11.85 2.40
N ARG A 44 -20.46 12.60 3.40
CA ARG A 44 -20.16 14.04 3.51
C ARG A 44 -18.66 14.27 3.71
N PHE A 45 -18.03 13.50 4.60
CA PHE A 45 -16.58 13.60 4.82
C PHE A 45 -15.80 13.20 3.57
N LEU A 46 -16.19 12.11 2.90
CA LEU A 46 -15.53 11.64 1.67
C LEU A 46 -15.54 12.73 0.58
N TRP A 47 -16.70 13.34 0.31
CA TRP A 47 -16.81 14.37 -0.72
C TRP A 47 -16.08 15.66 -0.34
N SER A 48 -16.15 16.07 0.94
CA SER A 48 -15.40 17.24 1.41
C SER A 48 -13.89 17.03 1.29
N ASP A 49 -13.39 15.86 1.71
CA ASP A 49 -11.97 15.56 1.66
C ASP A 49 -11.48 15.32 0.22
N LEU A 50 -12.33 14.82 -0.67
CA LEU A 50 -12.01 14.73 -2.10
C LEU A 50 -11.72 16.11 -2.71
N VAL A 51 -12.49 17.14 -2.35
CA VAL A 51 -12.21 18.52 -2.77
C VAL A 51 -10.88 18.99 -2.17
N VAL A 52 -10.66 18.73 -0.87
CA VAL A 52 -9.40 19.06 -0.19
C VAL A 52 -8.20 18.40 -0.86
N VAL A 53 -8.29 17.10 -1.18
CA VAL A 53 -7.23 16.35 -1.89
C VAL A 53 -6.90 16.99 -3.23
N ILE A 54 -7.93 17.32 -4.04
CA ILE A 54 -7.72 17.94 -5.35
C ILE A 54 -7.01 19.30 -5.19
N VAL A 55 -7.52 20.15 -4.30
CA VAL A 55 -6.95 21.49 -4.06
C VAL A 55 -5.51 21.39 -3.55
N LEU A 56 -5.26 20.57 -2.51
CA LEU A 56 -3.92 20.43 -1.95
C LEU A 56 -2.94 19.77 -2.91
N SER A 57 -3.40 18.85 -3.78
CA SER A 57 -2.53 18.22 -4.77
C SER A 57 -2.09 19.20 -5.86
N LEU A 58 -3.01 19.99 -6.40
CA LEU A 58 -2.73 20.84 -7.55
C LEU A 58 -2.19 22.22 -7.17
N LEU A 59 -2.63 22.77 -6.02
CA LEU A 59 -2.23 24.12 -5.56
C LEU A 59 -1.25 24.09 -4.38
N GLY A 60 -0.97 22.91 -3.83
CA GLY A 60 -0.04 22.73 -2.71
C GLY A 60 1.43 22.57 -3.15
N PRO A 61 2.32 22.20 -2.22
CA PRO A 61 3.77 22.16 -2.45
C PRO A 61 4.24 21.08 -3.42
N MET A 62 3.37 20.16 -3.85
CA MET A 62 3.72 19.09 -4.80
C MET A 62 3.89 19.61 -6.24
N GLY A 63 3.44 20.82 -6.53
CA GLY A 63 3.38 21.35 -7.89
C GLY A 63 2.42 20.56 -8.79
N ILE A 64 2.18 21.04 -10.00
CA ILE A 64 1.18 20.43 -10.91
C ILE A 64 1.55 18.99 -11.27
N LYS A 65 2.82 18.70 -11.57
CA LYS A 65 3.27 17.35 -11.97
C LYS A 65 3.15 16.34 -10.81
N GLY A 66 3.66 16.71 -9.64
CA GLY A 66 3.56 15.87 -8.44
C GLY A 66 2.12 15.70 -7.98
N GLY A 67 1.34 16.77 -8.00
CA GLY A 67 -0.08 16.76 -7.65
C GLY A 67 -0.92 15.89 -8.59
N ALA A 68 -0.72 15.99 -9.90
CA ALA A 68 -1.40 15.12 -10.86
C ALA A 68 -1.05 13.64 -10.63
N LEU A 69 0.23 13.33 -10.40
CA LEU A 69 0.66 11.96 -10.09
C LEU A 69 0.05 11.47 -8.77
N HIS A 70 -0.04 12.33 -7.74
CA HIS A 70 -0.70 12.01 -6.47
C HIS A 70 -2.18 11.70 -6.67
N LEU A 71 -2.91 12.51 -7.44
CA LEU A 71 -4.33 12.25 -7.75
C LEU A 71 -4.52 10.94 -8.51
N LEU A 72 -3.63 10.59 -9.45
CA LEU A 72 -3.64 9.30 -10.12
C LEU A 72 -3.40 8.15 -9.14
N ALA A 73 -2.51 8.33 -8.15
CA ALA A 73 -2.27 7.33 -7.11
C ALA A 73 -3.50 7.14 -6.20
N VAL A 74 -4.17 8.21 -5.78
CA VAL A 74 -5.43 8.15 -5.04
C VAL A 74 -6.52 7.47 -5.86
N GLY A 75 -6.67 7.84 -7.14
CA GLY A 75 -7.60 7.20 -8.08
C GLY A 75 -7.31 5.71 -8.27
N SER A 76 -6.03 5.32 -8.27
CA SER A 76 -5.61 3.92 -8.31
C SER A 76 -6.05 3.15 -7.06
N GLY A 77 -5.87 3.72 -5.86
CA GLY A 77 -6.37 3.12 -4.61
C GLY A 77 -7.90 3.01 -4.58
N PHE A 78 -8.60 4.02 -5.07
CA PHE A 78 -10.06 3.97 -5.22
C PHE A 78 -10.49 2.88 -6.20
N SER A 79 -9.82 2.75 -7.35
CA SER A 79 -10.10 1.71 -8.35
C SER A 79 -9.84 0.30 -7.82
N TYR A 80 -8.88 0.13 -6.89
CA TYR A 80 -8.68 -1.12 -6.17
C TYR A 80 -9.95 -1.51 -5.40
N ASN A 81 -10.50 -0.61 -4.60
CA ASN A 81 -11.69 -0.87 -3.80
C ASN A 81 -12.91 -1.20 -4.68
N LEU A 82 -13.06 -0.48 -5.80
CA LEU A 82 -14.20 -0.61 -6.68
C LEU A 82 -14.18 -1.87 -7.55
N TYR A 83 -12.99 -2.19 -8.10
CA TYR A 83 -12.88 -3.20 -9.15
C TYR A 83 -11.73 -4.20 -8.94
N PHE A 84 -10.48 -3.71 -8.78
CA PHE A 84 -9.29 -4.57 -8.86
C PHE A 84 -9.18 -5.59 -7.72
N LYS A 85 -9.73 -5.29 -6.53
CA LYS A 85 -9.72 -6.18 -5.36
C LYS A 85 -10.19 -7.61 -5.68
N ARG A 86 -11.09 -7.76 -6.64
CA ARG A 86 -11.72 -9.04 -7.04
C ARG A 86 -11.12 -9.65 -8.29
N THR A 87 -10.00 -9.11 -8.79
CA THR A 87 -9.38 -9.55 -10.05
C THR A 87 -7.97 -10.09 -9.84
N LYS A 88 -7.44 -10.78 -10.85
CA LYS A 88 -6.04 -11.21 -10.88
C LYS A 88 -5.04 -10.04 -10.94
N LEU A 89 -5.51 -8.83 -11.23
CA LEU A 89 -4.71 -7.60 -11.28
C LEU A 89 -4.79 -6.80 -9.97
N SER A 90 -5.24 -7.39 -8.87
CA SER A 90 -5.40 -6.73 -7.57
C SER A 90 -4.11 -6.09 -7.03
N TRP A 91 -2.95 -6.58 -7.42
CA TRP A 91 -1.65 -6.04 -7.03
C TRP A 91 -1.27 -4.73 -7.76
N LEU A 92 -1.82 -4.47 -8.96
CA LEU A 92 -1.46 -3.32 -9.79
C LEU A 92 -1.67 -1.96 -9.12
N PRO A 93 -2.85 -1.67 -8.51
CA PRO A 93 -3.08 -0.38 -7.85
C PRO A 93 -2.08 -0.10 -6.71
N TYR A 94 -1.73 -1.12 -5.92
CA TYR A 94 -0.70 -1.00 -4.89
C TYR A 94 0.67 -0.68 -5.49
N THR A 95 1.06 -1.41 -6.51
CA THR A 95 2.32 -1.20 -7.23
C THR A 95 2.43 0.23 -7.75
N PHE A 96 1.38 0.72 -8.42
CA PHE A 96 1.35 2.06 -8.95
C PHE A 96 1.39 3.13 -7.84
N SER A 97 0.53 3.02 -6.83
CA SER A 97 0.43 4.02 -5.76
C SER A 97 1.71 4.12 -4.94
N PHE A 98 2.34 2.99 -4.62
CA PHE A 98 3.59 2.97 -3.87
C PHE A 98 4.79 3.45 -4.71
N GLY A 99 4.83 3.15 -6.01
CA GLY A 99 5.85 3.69 -6.91
C GLY A 99 5.69 5.20 -7.15
N ALA A 100 4.45 5.69 -7.19
CA ALA A 100 4.16 7.11 -7.32
C ALA A 100 4.57 7.92 -6.08
N LEU A 101 4.50 7.35 -4.88
CA LEU A 101 4.75 8.07 -3.63
C LEU A 101 6.13 8.72 -3.56
N PRO A 102 7.26 8.00 -3.74
CA PRO A 102 8.59 8.62 -3.77
C PRO A 102 8.76 9.56 -4.98
N ALA A 103 8.14 9.27 -6.11
CA ALA A 103 8.20 10.13 -7.28
C ALA A 103 7.53 11.49 -7.02
N VAL A 104 6.38 11.53 -6.34
CA VAL A 104 5.69 12.77 -5.95
C VAL A 104 6.59 13.65 -5.08
N ILE A 105 7.31 13.05 -4.11
CA ILE A 105 8.21 13.79 -3.21
C ILE A 105 9.35 14.45 -4.01
N ILE A 106 9.96 13.72 -4.94
CA ILE A 106 11.07 14.23 -5.75
C ILE A 106 10.60 15.28 -6.75
N LEU A 107 9.41 15.08 -7.35
CA LEU A 107 8.81 16.05 -8.26
C LEU A 107 8.44 17.36 -7.54
N ALA A 108 8.09 17.32 -6.26
CA ALA A 108 7.83 18.51 -5.46
C ALA A 108 9.05 19.44 -5.35
N ASP A 109 10.27 18.85 -5.39
CA ASP A 109 11.54 19.59 -5.44
C ASP A 109 11.98 19.95 -6.87
N ASN A 110 11.11 19.82 -7.86
CA ASN A 110 11.42 20.03 -9.29
C ASN A 110 12.56 19.15 -9.83
N ARG A 111 12.83 18.01 -9.22
CA ARG A 111 13.82 17.02 -9.65
C ARG A 111 13.14 15.87 -10.40
N THR A 112 13.91 15.14 -11.21
CA THR A 112 13.43 13.97 -11.94
C THR A 112 13.60 12.72 -11.07
N PRO A 113 12.53 11.97 -10.77
CA PRO A 113 12.64 10.75 -9.96
C PRO A 113 13.51 9.71 -10.66
N PRO A 114 14.58 9.20 -10.01
CA PRO A 114 15.39 8.14 -10.59
C PRO A 114 14.60 6.83 -10.66
N PRO A 115 14.72 6.05 -11.75
CA PRO A 115 13.94 4.85 -11.97
C PRO A 115 14.04 3.81 -10.85
N TRP A 116 15.20 3.69 -10.20
CA TRP A 116 15.42 2.72 -9.14
C TRP A 116 14.64 3.06 -7.85
N ILE A 117 14.46 4.35 -7.52
CA ILE A 117 13.62 4.78 -6.36
C ILE A 117 12.17 4.43 -6.63
N VAL A 118 11.68 4.72 -7.84
CA VAL A 118 10.31 4.37 -8.26
C VAL A 118 10.13 2.85 -8.24
N ALA A 119 11.08 2.09 -8.78
CA ALA A 119 11.04 0.63 -8.78
C ALA A 119 11.04 0.04 -7.37
N SER A 120 11.83 0.61 -6.44
CA SER A 120 11.80 0.20 -5.03
C SER A 120 10.43 0.44 -4.41
N GLY A 121 9.82 1.60 -4.64
CA GLY A 121 8.45 1.88 -4.21
C GLY A 121 7.44 0.88 -4.80
N MET A 122 7.54 0.57 -6.09
CA MET A 122 6.68 -0.43 -6.75
C MET A 122 6.80 -1.81 -6.10
N MET A 123 8.02 -2.25 -5.78
CA MET A 123 8.25 -3.52 -5.10
C MET A 123 7.66 -3.52 -3.68
N LEU A 124 7.80 -2.41 -2.93
CA LEU A 124 7.14 -2.24 -1.65
C LEU A 124 5.61 -2.33 -1.77
N GLY A 125 5.02 -1.78 -2.83
CA GLY A 125 3.59 -1.89 -3.12
C GLY A 125 3.13 -3.33 -3.36
N ILE A 126 3.90 -4.10 -4.13
CA ILE A 126 3.64 -5.54 -4.32
C ILE A 126 3.70 -6.27 -2.98
N ALA A 127 4.77 -6.05 -2.22
CA ALA A 127 4.95 -6.68 -0.91
C ALA A 127 3.80 -6.34 0.05
N ALA A 128 3.43 -5.06 0.14
CA ALA A 128 2.34 -4.58 0.99
C ALA A 128 0.99 -5.21 0.60
N HIS A 129 0.69 -5.32 -0.71
CA HIS A 129 -0.54 -5.98 -1.17
C HIS A 129 -0.61 -7.43 -0.71
N PHE A 130 0.40 -8.24 -1.05
CA PHE A 130 0.38 -9.66 -0.71
C PHE A 130 0.45 -9.91 0.80
N ALA A 131 1.25 -9.14 1.55
CA ALA A 131 1.32 -9.25 3.01
C ALA A 131 -0.01 -8.90 3.70
N ASN A 132 -0.69 -7.84 3.22
CA ASN A 132 -1.95 -7.41 3.81
C ASN A 132 -3.09 -8.41 3.61
N VAL A 133 -3.14 -9.06 2.45
CA VAL A 133 -4.23 -9.98 2.12
C VAL A 133 -4.06 -11.37 2.76
N VAL A 134 -2.82 -11.77 3.15
CA VAL A 134 -2.56 -13.09 3.75
C VAL A 134 -3.49 -13.41 4.92
N LYS A 135 -3.74 -12.44 5.80
CA LYS A 135 -4.60 -12.62 7.00
C LYS A 135 -6.08 -12.80 6.65
N ASP A 136 -6.51 -12.30 5.50
CA ASP A 136 -7.91 -12.21 5.08
C ASP A 136 -8.28 -13.26 4.01
N ILE A 137 -7.32 -14.09 3.54
CA ILE A 137 -7.53 -15.07 2.43
C ILE A 137 -8.74 -15.98 2.69
N GLU A 138 -8.85 -16.53 3.91
CA GLU A 138 -9.94 -17.46 4.26
C GLU A 138 -11.29 -16.76 4.28
N SER A 139 -11.38 -15.61 4.98
CA SER A 139 -12.61 -14.82 5.07
C SER A 139 -13.04 -14.24 3.71
N ASP A 140 -12.11 -13.72 2.94
CA ASP A 140 -12.36 -13.21 1.60
C ASP A 140 -12.89 -14.30 0.65
N SER A 141 -12.30 -15.50 0.74
CA SER A 141 -12.73 -16.65 -0.09
C SER A 141 -14.18 -17.07 0.25
N LEU A 142 -14.55 -17.06 1.53
CA LEU A 142 -15.93 -17.33 1.99
C LEU A 142 -16.92 -16.27 1.48
N LEU A 143 -16.47 -15.03 1.32
CA LEU A 143 -17.25 -13.91 0.77
C LEU A 143 -17.27 -13.88 -0.77
N GLY A 144 -16.65 -14.88 -1.43
CA GLY A 144 -16.60 -14.98 -2.89
C GLY A 144 -15.62 -14.04 -3.57
N ILE A 145 -14.70 -13.41 -2.82
CA ILE A 145 -13.62 -12.61 -3.37
C ILE A 145 -12.56 -13.55 -3.94
N ARG A 146 -12.26 -13.41 -5.24
CA ARG A 146 -11.31 -14.26 -5.97
C ARG A 146 -10.24 -13.42 -6.66
N GLY A 147 -9.57 -12.56 -5.89
CA GLY A 147 -8.37 -11.88 -6.35
C GLY A 147 -7.18 -12.83 -6.53
N LEU A 148 -6.07 -12.32 -7.06
CA LEU A 148 -4.86 -13.14 -7.25
C LEU A 148 -4.37 -13.80 -5.95
N PRO A 149 -4.33 -13.12 -4.79
CA PRO A 149 -3.88 -13.74 -3.54
C PRO A 149 -4.74 -14.93 -3.09
N GLN A 150 -6.08 -14.86 -3.25
CA GLN A 150 -6.97 -15.95 -2.89
C GLN A 150 -6.77 -17.17 -3.79
N ILE A 151 -6.39 -16.95 -5.06
CA ILE A 151 -6.07 -18.03 -6.02
C ILE A 151 -4.73 -18.67 -5.67
N MET A 152 -3.72 -17.88 -5.29
CA MET A 152 -2.36 -18.34 -4.99
C MET A 152 -2.25 -19.04 -3.63
N GLY A 153 -3.04 -18.62 -2.65
CA GLY A 153 -3.01 -19.11 -1.29
C GLY A 153 -1.89 -18.50 -0.42
N ASP A 154 -1.96 -18.74 0.88
CA ASP A 154 -1.13 -18.13 1.93
C ASP A 154 0.39 -18.26 1.68
N ARG A 155 0.87 -19.48 1.39
CA ARG A 155 2.31 -19.71 1.21
C ARG A 155 2.89 -18.97 0.01
N ALA A 156 2.19 -18.98 -1.12
CA ALA A 156 2.64 -18.29 -2.32
C ALA A 156 2.63 -16.77 -2.13
N CYS A 157 1.62 -16.23 -1.46
CA CYS A 157 1.55 -14.79 -1.12
C CYS A 157 2.73 -14.36 -0.25
N ARG A 158 3.09 -15.14 0.77
CA ARG A 158 4.27 -14.85 1.61
C ARG A 158 5.56 -14.86 0.81
N ILE A 159 5.74 -15.83 -0.08
CA ILE A 159 6.92 -15.91 -0.95
C ILE A 159 7.00 -14.66 -1.85
N VAL A 160 5.89 -14.27 -2.48
CA VAL A 160 5.87 -13.07 -3.34
C VAL A 160 6.16 -11.81 -2.54
N ALA A 161 5.57 -11.65 -1.34
CA ALA A 161 5.83 -10.50 -0.48
C ALA A 161 7.31 -10.40 -0.10
N VAL A 162 7.91 -11.53 0.31
CA VAL A 162 9.35 -11.60 0.66
C VAL A 162 10.24 -11.28 -0.53
N LEU A 163 9.99 -11.88 -1.69
CA LEU A 163 10.79 -11.62 -2.89
C LEU A 163 10.72 -10.14 -3.30
N ALA A 164 9.54 -9.54 -3.24
CA ALA A 164 9.37 -8.13 -3.53
C ALA A 164 10.13 -7.23 -2.54
N LEU A 165 10.08 -7.52 -1.24
CA LEU A 165 10.88 -6.82 -0.22
C LEU A 165 12.38 -6.98 -0.47
N LEU A 166 12.86 -8.18 -0.76
CA LEU A 166 14.28 -8.42 -1.04
C LEU A 166 14.75 -7.67 -2.29
N ILE A 167 13.91 -7.57 -3.33
CA ILE A 167 14.24 -6.78 -4.51
C ILE A 167 14.30 -5.28 -4.15
N ALA A 168 13.34 -4.76 -3.38
CA ALA A 168 13.34 -3.38 -2.91
C ALA A 168 14.60 -3.08 -2.08
N SER A 169 14.86 -3.91 -1.06
CA SER A 169 16.06 -3.78 -0.22
C SER A 169 17.36 -3.87 -1.03
N GLY A 170 17.43 -4.78 -2.01
CA GLY A 170 18.58 -4.95 -2.88
C GLY A 170 18.86 -3.72 -3.75
N LEU A 171 17.81 -3.14 -4.35
CA LEU A 171 17.92 -1.90 -5.12
C LEU A 171 18.45 -0.74 -4.26
N MET A 172 17.94 -0.60 -3.04
CA MET A 172 18.35 0.46 -2.11
C MET A 172 19.76 0.20 -1.55
N ALA A 173 20.06 -1.03 -1.16
CA ALA A 173 21.39 -1.40 -0.63
C ALA A 173 22.51 -1.18 -1.67
N HIS A 174 22.23 -1.46 -2.94
CA HIS A 174 23.19 -1.19 -4.03
C HIS A 174 23.53 0.30 -4.12
N GLN A 175 22.56 1.19 -3.97
CA GLN A 175 22.74 2.63 -4.06
C GLN A 175 23.34 3.26 -2.78
N LEU A 176 22.98 2.72 -1.62
CA LEU A 176 23.38 3.25 -0.31
C LEU A 176 24.60 2.53 0.30
N HIS A 177 25.19 1.56 -0.43
CA HIS A 177 26.32 0.74 0.05
C HIS A 177 26.01 0.01 1.38
N GLY A 178 24.73 -0.36 1.58
CA GLY A 178 24.20 -0.92 2.83
C GLY A 178 24.13 -2.45 2.87
N SER A 179 25.24 -3.16 2.58
CA SER A 179 25.27 -4.63 2.50
C SER A 179 24.81 -5.37 3.78
N ILE A 180 25.06 -4.82 4.96
CA ILE A 180 24.65 -5.41 6.24
C ILE A 180 23.13 -5.44 6.38
N ILE A 181 22.44 -4.37 5.97
CA ILE A 181 20.97 -4.29 6.04
C ILE A 181 20.36 -5.32 5.09
N TRP A 182 20.90 -5.49 3.90
CA TRP A 182 20.42 -6.49 2.96
C TRP A 182 20.59 -7.93 3.50
N LEU A 183 21.70 -8.22 4.19
CA LEU A 183 21.89 -9.51 4.84
C LEU A 183 20.87 -9.76 5.96
N ALA A 184 20.56 -8.73 6.76
CA ALA A 184 19.51 -8.81 7.78
C ALA A 184 18.12 -9.09 7.16
N CYS A 185 17.81 -8.44 6.04
CA CYS A 185 16.58 -8.69 5.27
C CYS A 185 16.51 -10.13 4.74
N LEU A 186 17.63 -10.70 4.25
CA LEU A 186 17.71 -12.09 3.83
C LEU A 186 17.40 -13.07 4.98
N ILE A 187 18.01 -12.87 6.13
CA ILE A 187 17.78 -13.72 7.31
C ILE A 187 16.32 -13.65 7.77
N ALA A 188 15.77 -12.43 7.87
CA ALA A 188 14.38 -12.24 8.25
C ALA A 188 13.40 -12.89 7.24
N SER A 189 13.75 -12.90 5.96
CA SER A 189 12.96 -13.53 4.90
C SER A 189 12.84 -15.06 5.08
N ILE A 190 13.88 -15.72 5.58
CA ILE A 190 13.85 -17.15 5.89
C ILE A 190 12.82 -17.41 7.01
N ILE A 191 12.76 -16.54 8.02
CA ILE A 191 11.79 -16.64 9.11
C ILE A 191 10.35 -16.49 8.58
N VAL A 192 10.12 -15.59 7.64
CA VAL A 192 8.78 -15.40 7.05
C VAL A 192 8.34 -16.60 6.23
N ILE A 193 9.24 -17.21 5.47
CA ILE A 193 8.89 -18.34 4.58
C ILE A 193 8.69 -19.63 5.37
N PHE A 194 9.56 -19.92 6.34
CA PHE A 194 9.62 -21.21 7.01
C PHE A 194 9.18 -21.17 8.49
N GLY A 195 9.07 -19.98 9.08
CA GLY A 195 8.73 -19.80 10.48
C GLY A 195 7.24 -19.97 10.79
N PRO A 196 6.92 -20.05 12.11
CA PRO A 196 5.54 -20.09 12.57
C PRO A 196 4.72 -18.89 12.12
N LYS A 197 3.43 -19.11 11.82
CA LYS A 197 2.52 -18.06 11.32
C LYS A 197 2.48 -16.80 12.19
N ILE A 198 2.65 -16.94 13.51
CA ILE A 198 2.64 -15.84 14.48
C ILE A 198 3.75 -14.80 14.22
N PHE A 199 4.89 -15.20 13.67
CA PHE A 199 6.01 -14.30 13.38
C PHE A 199 5.98 -13.71 11.98
N VAL A 200 5.15 -14.25 11.07
CA VAL A 200 5.12 -13.83 9.66
C VAL A 200 4.79 -12.35 9.54
N PHE A 201 3.66 -11.92 10.12
CA PHE A 201 3.22 -10.53 9.99
C PHE A 201 4.17 -9.52 10.68
N PRO A 202 4.58 -9.72 11.95
CA PRO A 202 5.54 -8.83 12.60
C PRO A 202 6.87 -8.69 11.84
N VAL A 203 7.41 -9.78 11.31
CA VAL A 203 8.68 -9.75 10.57
C VAL A 203 8.51 -9.05 9.22
N LEU A 204 7.43 -9.30 8.48
CA LEU A 204 7.11 -8.57 7.24
C LEU A 204 6.96 -7.06 7.49
N MET A 205 6.30 -6.68 8.59
CA MET A 205 6.16 -5.27 8.97
C MET A 205 7.52 -4.64 9.31
N LEU A 206 8.39 -5.36 10.04
CA LEU A 206 9.73 -4.88 10.37
C LEU A 206 10.56 -4.66 9.10
N LEU A 207 10.53 -5.62 8.16
CA LEU A 207 11.21 -5.49 6.88
C LEU A 207 10.67 -4.30 6.08
N ALA A 208 9.35 -4.16 5.98
CA ALA A 208 8.73 -3.05 5.25
C ALA A 208 9.09 -1.68 5.87
N ILE A 209 9.11 -1.56 7.21
CA ILE A 209 9.53 -0.34 7.91
C ILE A 209 11.00 -0.03 7.61
N THR A 210 11.88 -1.04 7.66
CA THR A 210 13.31 -0.88 7.33
C THR A 210 13.47 -0.37 5.90
N ASP A 211 12.78 -0.96 4.94
CA ASP A 211 12.83 -0.55 3.54
C ASP A 211 12.28 0.86 3.32
N VAL A 212 11.22 1.25 4.03
CA VAL A 212 10.70 2.64 3.97
C VAL A 212 11.72 3.63 4.53
N ILE A 213 12.40 3.31 5.64
CA ILE A 213 13.45 4.17 6.20
C ILE A 213 14.60 4.32 5.20
N LEU A 214 15.06 3.23 4.58
CA LEU A 214 16.09 3.26 3.54
C LEU A 214 15.66 4.09 2.33
N LEU A 215 14.42 3.95 1.91
CA LEU A 215 13.86 4.74 0.79
C LEU A 215 13.85 6.24 1.11
N LEU A 216 13.47 6.62 2.34
CA LEU A 216 13.48 8.02 2.79
C LEU A 216 14.91 8.57 2.87
N GLN A 217 15.89 7.77 3.31
CA GLN A 217 17.30 8.16 3.29
C GLN A 217 17.80 8.33 1.85
N ALA A 218 17.44 7.41 0.96
CA ALA A 218 17.79 7.49 -0.45
C ALA A 218 17.23 8.75 -1.14
N ILE A 219 15.99 9.12 -0.84
CA ILE A 219 15.38 10.36 -1.37
C ILE A 219 16.14 11.61 -0.91
N LYS A 220 16.60 11.63 0.35
CA LYS A 220 17.37 12.76 0.89
C LYS A 220 18.77 12.86 0.31
N SER A 221 19.41 11.73 -0.01
CA SER A 221 20.76 11.69 -0.58
C SER A 221 20.80 11.94 -2.08
N TYR A 222 19.69 11.82 -2.74
CA TYR A 222 19.51 12.10 -4.17
C TYR A 222 19.26 13.57 -4.43
#